data_454cc06e5be89e5cc2da383081c6014d
#
_entry.id   454cc06e5be89e5cc2da383081c6014d
#
_cell.length_a   1.000
_cell.length_b   1.000
_cell.length_c   1.000
_cell.angle_alpha   90.00
_cell.angle_beta   90.00
_cell.angle_gamma   90.00
#
_symmetry.space_group_name_H-M   'P 1'
#
loop_
_entity.id
_entity.type
_entity.pdbx_description
1 polymer ?
#
loop_
_entity_poly.entity_id
_entity_poly.type
_entity_poly.pdbx_seq_one_letter_code
_entity_poly.pdbx_strand_id
1 'polypeptide(L)'
;ETFEYECPAGGEADIIWGVETYTDDSSVCTAAVHVGLIGFDEGGTVEIEIAPGQEQYEAGAANEVESRPYGSWPGSFTFPEAPPGSGTFEAGAESWAQTALSLSVPAGSSRAVSCSGGGELGSVWGTGTYTADSSICTAAVHAGLIDRAGGRSRDAPAAAWPTRWALPIP
;
A
#
# COMPACT_ATOMS: atom_id res chain seq x y z
N GLU A 1 -15.27 7.65 15.03
CA GLU A 1 -14.91 7.03 16.32
C GLU A 1 -13.80 6.02 16.08
N THR A 2 -12.74 6.03 16.88
CA THR A 2 -11.51 5.26 16.67
C THR A 2 -11.42 4.11 17.67
N PHE A 3 -10.94 2.95 17.23
CA PHE A 3 -10.78 1.75 18.04
C PHE A 3 -9.43 1.08 17.75
N GLU A 4 -8.77 0.58 18.79
CA GLU A 4 -7.65 -0.34 18.65
C GLU A 4 -8.17 -1.78 18.43
N TYR A 5 -7.58 -2.49 17.49
CA TYR A 5 -7.92 -3.87 17.17
C TYR A 5 -6.65 -4.73 17.13
N GLU A 6 -6.65 -5.83 17.88
CA GLU A 6 -5.53 -6.77 17.95
C GLU A 6 -5.73 -7.91 16.93
N CYS A 7 -4.79 -8.04 16.01
CA CYS A 7 -4.74 -9.08 15.00
C CYS A 7 -3.72 -10.15 15.41
N PRO A 8 -4.15 -11.40 15.62
CA PRO A 8 -3.24 -12.47 16.03
C PRO A 8 -2.27 -12.85 14.93
N ALA A 9 -1.06 -13.29 15.30
CA ALA A 9 -0.09 -13.88 14.38
C ALA A 9 -0.59 -15.22 13.81
N GLY A 10 -0.19 -15.54 12.59
CA GLY A 10 -0.56 -16.80 11.91
C GLY A 10 -2.01 -16.83 11.41
N GLY A 11 -2.61 -15.67 11.15
CA GLY A 11 -3.94 -15.54 10.55
C GLY A 11 -3.98 -15.93 9.09
N GLU A 12 -5.16 -16.18 8.57
CA GLU A 12 -5.44 -16.41 7.15
C GLU A 12 -6.29 -15.28 6.58
N ALA A 13 -6.18 -15.06 5.27
CA ALA A 13 -6.98 -14.06 4.58
C ALA A 13 -8.47 -14.41 4.61
N ASP A 14 -9.29 -13.42 4.95
CA ASP A 14 -10.74 -13.48 4.89
C ASP A 14 -11.28 -12.41 3.93
N ILE A 15 -12.59 -12.37 3.75
CA ILE A 15 -13.22 -11.50 2.77
C ILE A 15 -13.16 -10.03 3.21
N ILE A 16 -12.78 -9.17 2.25
CA ILE A 16 -12.83 -7.72 2.39
C ILE A 16 -13.43 -7.08 1.13
N TRP A 17 -14.14 -5.97 1.31
CA TRP A 17 -14.68 -5.15 0.24
C TRP A 17 -14.21 -3.71 0.38
N GLY A 18 -13.68 -3.16 -0.72
CA GLY A 18 -13.17 -1.80 -0.79
C GLY A 18 -11.66 -1.71 -0.77
N VAL A 19 -11.18 -0.50 -0.92
CA VAL A 19 -9.77 -0.11 -0.89
C VAL A 19 -9.66 1.17 -0.08
N GLU A 20 -8.70 1.25 0.85
CA GLU A 20 -8.53 2.35 1.82
C GLU A 20 -9.73 2.54 2.76
N THR A 21 -10.95 2.49 2.21
CA THR A 21 -12.21 2.46 2.95
C THR A 21 -12.88 1.12 2.71
N TYR A 22 -13.14 0.39 3.75
CA TYR A 22 -13.71 -0.95 3.71
C TYR A 22 -15.12 -0.94 4.30
N THR A 23 -16.00 -1.84 3.82
CA THR A 23 -17.30 -2.04 4.48
C THR A 23 -17.09 -2.51 5.92
N ASP A 24 -17.98 -2.16 6.83
CA ASP A 24 -17.84 -2.50 8.27
C ASP A 24 -18.03 -4.00 8.58
N ASP A 25 -18.45 -4.80 7.59
CA ASP A 25 -18.46 -6.26 7.64
C ASP A 25 -17.20 -6.92 7.03
N SER A 26 -16.24 -6.13 6.55
CA SER A 26 -14.94 -6.63 6.10
C SER A 26 -14.09 -7.10 7.29
N SER A 27 -13.27 -8.13 7.07
CA SER A 27 -12.28 -8.56 8.06
C SER A 27 -11.24 -7.46 8.34
N VAL A 28 -11.22 -6.93 9.56
CA VAL A 28 -10.30 -5.86 9.97
C VAL A 28 -8.83 -6.29 9.79
N CYS A 29 -8.47 -7.50 10.24
CA CYS A 29 -7.09 -7.98 10.15
C CYS A 29 -6.63 -8.20 8.71
N THR A 30 -7.51 -8.75 7.86
CA THR A 30 -7.22 -8.91 6.43
C THR A 30 -7.10 -7.55 5.74
N ALA A 31 -7.96 -6.60 6.06
CA ALA A 31 -7.87 -5.24 5.55
C ALA A 31 -6.57 -4.52 6.01
N ALA A 32 -6.13 -4.76 7.25
CA ALA A 32 -4.87 -4.24 7.78
C ALA A 32 -3.64 -4.81 7.05
N VAL A 33 -3.68 -6.10 6.69
CA VAL A 33 -2.66 -6.71 5.80
C VAL A 33 -2.74 -6.08 4.41
N HIS A 34 -3.94 -5.94 3.85
CA HIS A 34 -4.16 -5.37 2.53
C HIS A 34 -3.58 -3.94 2.39
N VAL A 35 -3.74 -3.08 3.39
CA VAL A 35 -3.09 -1.75 3.41
C VAL A 35 -1.63 -1.80 3.88
N GLY A 36 -1.17 -2.97 4.37
CA GLY A 36 0.21 -3.23 4.76
C GLY A 36 0.65 -2.65 6.08
N LEU A 37 -0.24 -2.50 7.01
CA LEU A 37 0.11 -2.14 8.40
C LEU A 37 0.71 -3.31 9.15
N ILE A 38 0.26 -4.54 8.87
CA ILE A 38 0.74 -5.79 9.49
C ILE A 38 0.95 -6.88 8.44
N GLY A 39 1.59 -7.98 8.81
CA GLY A 39 1.65 -9.22 8.04
C GLY A 39 0.85 -10.33 8.71
N PHE A 40 0.41 -11.35 7.96
CA PHE A 40 -0.30 -12.50 8.52
C PHE A 40 0.54 -13.26 9.56
N ASP A 41 1.83 -13.45 9.29
CA ASP A 41 2.73 -14.21 10.16
C ASP A 41 3.02 -13.52 11.50
N GLU A 42 2.96 -12.20 11.52
CA GLU A 42 3.38 -11.38 12.67
C GLU A 42 2.20 -10.88 13.50
N GLY A 43 1.06 -10.62 12.83
CA GLY A 43 -0.05 -9.93 13.47
C GLY A 43 0.31 -8.51 13.94
N GLY A 44 -0.45 -7.98 14.85
CA GLY A 44 -0.19 -6.65 15.44
C GLY A 44 -1.44 -5.94 15.89
N THR A 45 -1.26 -4.79 16.54
CA THR A 45 -2.36 -3.89 16.91
C THR A 45 -2.49 -2.81 15.84
N VAL A 46 -3.71 -2.56 15.38
CA VAL A 46 -4.04 -1.52 14.40
C VAL A 46 -5.14 -0.61 14.93
N GLU A 47 -5.10 0.64 14.52
CA GLU A 47 -6.16 1.59 14.82
C GLU A 47 -7.13 1.67 13.63
N ILE A 48 -8.42 1.57 13.88
CA ILE A 48 -9.47 1.75 12.88
C ILE A 48 -10.35 2.96 13.24
N GLU A 49 -10.78 3.68 12.23
CA GLU A 49 -11.78 4.74 12.36
C GLU A 49 -13.08 4.31 11.67
N ILE A 50 -14.17 4.27 12.45
CA ILE A 50 -15.51 3.98 11.91
C ILE A 50 -16.06 5.23 11.24
N ALA A 51 -16.54 5.07 10.03
CA ALA A 51 -17.08 6.11 9.17
C ALA A 51 -18.44 5.71 8.58
N PRO A 52 -19.23 6.67 8.09
CA PRO A 52 -20.40 6.36 7.26
C PRO A 52 -20.01 5.55 6.04
N GLY A 53 -20.90 4.67 5.58
CA GLY A 53 -20.67 3.90 4.37
C GLY A 53 -20.67 4.73 3.10
N GLN A 54 -20.28 4.09 2.01
CA GLN A 54 -20.18 4.67 0.68
C GLN A 54 -21.25 4.09 -0.28
N GLU A 55 -21.49 4.78 -1.38
CA GLU A 55 -22.37 4.28 -2.45
C GLU A 55 -21.70 3.21 -3.32
N GLN A 56 -20.37 3.16 -3.31
CA GLN A 56 -19.58 2.20 -4.09
C GLN A 56 -18.22 1.99 -3.43
N TYR A 57 -17.75 0.73 -3.47
CA TYR A 57 -16.43 0.30 -3.01
C TYR A 57 -15.69 -0.33 -4.18
N GLU A 58 -14.48 0.14 -4.45
CA GLU A 58 -13.64 -0.38 -5.53
C GLU A 58 -12.91 -1.65 -5.10
N ALA A 59 -12.54 -2.49 -6.06
CA ALA A 59 -11.67 -3.63 -5.83
C ALA A 59 -10.19 -3.24 -5.95
N GLY A 60 -9.34 -3.93 -5.21
CA GLY A 60 -7.90 -3.78 -5.30
C GLY A 60 -7.16 -5.02 -4.82
N ALA A 61 -5.89 -5.14 -5.17
CA ALA A 61 -5.02 -6.20 -4.70
C ALA A 61 -3.72 -5.62 -4.18
N ALA A 62 -3.34 -6.00 -2.97
CA ALA A 62 -2.07 -5.62 -2.36
C ALA A 62 -1.70 -6.60 -1.23
N ASN A 63 -0.39 -6.82 -1.04
CA ASN A 63 0.13 -7.63 0.06
C ASN A 63 -0.46 -9.04 0.15
N GLU A 64 -0.62 -9.70 -1.02
CA GLU A 64 -1.20 -11.04 -1.18
C GLU A 64 -2.69 -11.14 -0.80
N VAL A 65 -3.35 -10.00 -0.66
CA VAL A 65 -4.79 -9.90 -0.37
C VAL A 65 -5.51 -9.24 -1.55
N GLU A 66 -6.62 -9.82 -1.95
CA GLU A 66 -7.51 -9.30 -2.99
C GLU A 66 -8.81 -8.82 -2.34
N SER A 67 -9.14 -7.54 -2.49
CA SER A 67 -10.44 -7.01 -2.08
C SER A 67 -11.45 -7.11 -3.22
N ARG A 68 -12.72 -7.10 -2.86
CA ARG A 68 -13.84 -7.18 -3.81
C ARG A 68 -14.53 -5.84 -3.95
N PRO A 69 -15.10 -5.54 -5.12
CA PRO A 69 -15.96 -4.38 -5.27
C PRO A 69 -17.30 -4.65 -4.59
N TYR A 70 -17.93 -3.59 -4.11
CA TYR A 70 -19.30 -3.65 -3.59
C TYR A 70 -20.08 -2.37 -3.95
N GLY A 71 -21.39 -2.46 -3.96
CA GLY A 71 -22.28 -1.32 -4.13
C GLY A 71 -22.46 -0.54 -2.83
N SER A 72 -23.62 0.10 -2.67
CA SER A 72 -23.92 0.88 -1.48
C SER A 72 -23.96 0.02 -0.21
N TRP A 73 -23.27 0.46 0.83
CA TRP A 73 -23.24 -0.17 2.14
C TRP A 73 -23.29 0.88 3.26
N PRO A 74 -24.02 0.67 4.38
CA PRO A 74 -24.33 1.72 5.32
C PRO A 74 -23.19 2.12 6.27
N GLY A 75 -22.22 1.24 6.52
CA GLY A 75 -21.10 1.47 7.42
C GLY A 75 -19.76 1.18 6.78
N SER A 76 -18.72 1.83 7.23
CA SER A 76 -17.34 1.59 6.79
C SER A 76 -16.33 1.82 7.89
N PHE A 77 -15.09 1.36 7.64
CA PHE A 77 -13.94 1.74 8.44
C PHE A 77 -12.73 2.04 7.55
N THR A 78 -11.81 2.81 8.11
CA THR A 78 -10.51 3.17 7.52
C THR A 78 -9.40 2.92 8.55
N PHE A 79 -8.17 2.96 8.08
CA PHE A 79 -6.98 2.94 8.94
C PHE A 79 -6.32 4.32 8.90
N PRO A 80 -6.41 5.13 9.96
CA PRO A 80 -5.80 6.46 10.00
C PRO A 80 -4.29 6.47 9.78
N GLU A 81 -3.62 5.37 10.16
CA GLU A 81 -2.18 5.19 10.01
C GLU A 81 -1.76 4.69 8.62
N ALA A 82 -2.69 4.20 7.80
CA ALA A 82 -2.37 3.69 6.48
C ALA A 82 -1.99 4.84 5.53
N PRO A 83 -0.86 4.73 4.80
CA PRO A 83 -0.52 5.72 3.79
C PRO A 83 -1.61 5.81 2.70
N PRO A 84 -1.92 7.01 2.19
CA PRO A 84 -2.82 7.16 1.05
C PRO A 84 -2.36 6.31 -0.15
N GLY A 85 -3.27 5.63 -0.83
CA GLY A 85 -2.98 4.71 -1.92
C GLY A 85 -2.64 3.28 -1.48
N SER A 86 -2.70 2.98 -0.19
CA SER A 86 -2.52 1.63 0.33
C SER A 86 -3.65 0.70 -0.16
N GLY A 87 -3.30 -0.54 -0.50
CA GLY A 87 -4.28 -1.55 -0.92
C GLY A 87 -4.72 -1.45 -2.39
N THR A 88 -4.23 -0.48 -3.16
CA THR A 88 -4.66 -0.28 -4.56
C THR A 88 -3.82 -1.02 -5.60
N PHE A 89 -2.64 -1.50 -5.23
CA PHE A 89 -1.71 -2.08 -6.20
C PHE A 89 -0.74 -3.08 -5.56
N GLU A 90 -0.69 -4.29 -6.08
CA GLU A 90 0.45 -5.20 -5.94
C GLU A 90 1.33 -5.11 -7.17
N ALA A 91 2.59 -4.74 -6.97
CA ALA A 91 3.59 -4.88 -8.00
C ALA A 91 3.96 -6.38 -8.11
N GLY A 92 3.49 -7.04 -9.16
CA GLY A 92 3.90 -8.41 -9.48
C GLY A 92 5.38 -8.52 -9.87
N ALA A 93 5.78 -9.64 -10.45
CA ALA A 93 7.17 -9.88 -10.89
C ALA A 93 7.71 -8.82 -11.87
N GLU A 94 6.84 -8.11 -12.57
CA GLU A 94 7.17 -7.03 -13.51
C GLU A 94 7.39 -5.66 -12.84
N SER A 95 7.26 -5.57 -11.54
CA SER A 95 7.34 -4.31 -10.77
C SER A 95 8.67 -3.57 -10.94
N TRP A 96 9.77 -4.28 -11.20
CA TRP A 96 11.08 -3.68 -11.42
C TRP A 96 11.19 -2.86 -12.71
N ALA A 97 10.33 -3.11 -13.69
CA ALA A 97 10.22 -2.31 -14.92
C ALA A 97 9.22 -1.15 -14.79
N GLN A 98 8.45 -1.08 -13.70
CA GLN A 98 7.45 -0.05 -13.53
C GLN A 98 8.03 1.30 -13.16
N THR A 99 7.40 2.33 -13.70
CA THR A 99 7.74 3.74 -13.47
C THR A 99 6.50 4.48 -12.98
N ALA A 100 6.67 5.66 -12.38
CA ALA A 100 5.53 6.48 -11.97
C ALA A 100 4.64 6.88 -13.16
N LEU A 101 5.23 7.03 -14.35
CA LEU A 101 4.47 7.26 -15.59
C LEU A 101 3.59 6.09 -15.96
N SER A 102 4.09 4.85 -15.83
CA SER A 102 3.31 3.64 -16.16
C SER A 102 2.14 3.40 -15.18
N LEU A 103 2.28 3.87 -13.94
CA LEU A 103 1.24 3.77 -12.93
C LEU A 103 0.16 4.85 -13.03
N SER A 104 0.37 5.86 -13.89
CA SER A 104 -0.56 6.99 -14.07
C SER A 104 -0.94 7.69 -12.76
N VAL A 105 0.00 7.80 -11.82
CA VAL A 105 -0.24 8.46 -10.53
C VAL A 105 -0.34 9.96 -10.73
N PRO A 106 -1.45 10.61 -10.33
CA PRO A 106 -1.60 12.05 -10.46
C PRO A 106 -0.53 12.81 -9.66
N ALA A 107 -0.12 13.99 -10.14
CA ALA A 107 0.80 14.85 -9.41
C ALA A 107 0.23 15.21 -8.03
N GLY A 108 1.04 15.08 -6.98
CA GLY A 108 0.64 15.35 -5.60
C GLY A 108 -0.05 14.19 -4.89
N SER A 109 -0.31 13.08 -5.60
CA SER A 109 -0.80 11.84 -5.00
C SER A 109 0.35 10.92 -4.60
N SER A 110 0.09 9.98 -3.69
CA SER A 110 1.03 8.91 -3.32
C SER A 110 0.40 7.55 -3.62
N ARG A 111 1.23 6.57 -3.92
CA ARG A 111 0.82 5.19 -4.15
C ARG A 111 1.86 4.24 -3.60
N ALA A 112 1.42 3.23 -2.86
CA ALA A 112 2.29 2.16 -2.42
C ALA A 112 2.61 1.22 -3.59
N VAL A 113 3.85 0.76 -3.67
CA VAL A 113 4.31 -0.23 -4.66
C VAL A 113 5.10 -1.30 -3.93
N SER A 114 4.71 -2.56 -4.11
CA SER A 114 5.48 -3.72 -3.65
C SER A 114 6.52 -4.12 -4.69
N CYS A 115 7.74 -4.36 -4.26
CA CYS A 115 8.83 -4.80 -5.12
C CYS A 115 9.16 -6.27 -4.81
N SER A 116 8.91 -7.15 -5.78
CA SER A 116 9.23 -8.58 -5.67
C SER A 116 10.74 -8.81 -5.58
N GLY A 117 11.18 -9.82 -4.84
CA GLY A 117 12.58 -10.17 -4.75
C GLY A 117 13.16 -10.65 -6.10
N GLY A 118 14.45 -10.35 -6.34
CA GLY A 118 15.20 -10.89 -7.46
C GLY A 118 14.95 -10.25 -8.83
N GLY A 119 14.27 -9.10 -8.88
CA GLY A 119 14.06 -8.39 -10.13
C GLY A 119 15.33 -7.75 -10.70
N GLU A 120 15.31 -7.44 -11.99
CA GLU A 120 16.42 -6.77 -12.67
C GLU A 120 16.37 -5.26 -12.42
N LEU A 121 17.52 -4.65 -12.07
CA LEU A 121 17.63 -3.22 -11.86
C LEU A 121 17.35 -2.47 -13.16
N GLY A 122 16.38 -1.57 -13.12
CA GLY A 122 16.08 -0.63 -14.19
C GLY A 122 16.89 0.66 -14.08
N SER A 123 16.64 1.59 -14.99
CA SER A 123 17.29 2.90 -14.98
C SER A 123 16.67 3.81 -13.93
N VAL A 124 17.50 4.61 -13.27
CA VAL A 124 17.07 5.66 -12.35
C VAL A 124 17.79 6.97 -12.66
N TRP A 125 17.07 8.06 -12.55
CA TRP A 125 17.57 9.41 -12.78
C TRP A 125 17.24 10.28 -11.58
N GLY A 126 18.26 10.73 -10.86
CA GLY A 126 18.11 11.57 -9.68
C GLY A 126 18.63 10.90 -8.41
N THR A 127 18.62 11.64 -7.32
CA THR A 127 18.99 11.20 -5.97
C THR A 127 18.08 11.89 -4.96
N GLY A 128 17.39 11.11 -4.11
CA GLY A 128 16.37 11.62 -3.19
C GLY A 128 15.05 11.99 -3.88
N THR A 129 15.12 12.70 -5.01
CA THR A 129 14.00 12.92 -5.93
C THR A 129 14.36 12.29 -7.27
N TYR A 130 13.47 11.48 -7.83
CA TYR A 130 13.67 10.75 -9.07
C TYR A 130 12.69 11.23 -10.14
N THR A 131 13.07 11.12 -11.40
CA THR A 131 12.16 11.43 -12.51
C THR A 131 11.05 10.38 -12.61
N ALA A 132 9.90 10.76 -13.17
CA ALA A 132 8.72 9.89 -13.26
C ALA A 132 8.91 8.64 -14.16
N ASP A 133 9.93 8.64 -15.03
CA ASP A 133 10.35 7.52 -15.86
C ASP A 133 11.43 6.63 -15.21
N SER A 134 11.85 6.94 -13.98
CA SER A 134 12.71 6.06 -13.20
C SER A 134 11.97 4.80 -12.77
N SER A 135 12.70 3.65 -12.77
CA SER A 135 12.20 2.41 -12.16
C SER A 135 11.97 2.61 -10.67
N ILE A 136 10.73 2.41 -10.23
CA ILE A 136 10.32 2.65 -8.84
C ILE A 136 11.08 1.74 -7.88
N CYS A 137 11.15 0.44 -8.17
CA CYS A 137 11.83 -0.52 -7.28
C CYS A 137 13.35 -0.31 -7.25
N THR A 138 13.96 0.05 -8.39
CA THR A 138 15.39 0.40 -8.43
C THR A 138 15.68 1.69 -7.67
N ALA A 139 14.80 2.67 -7.78
CA ALA A 139 14.90 3.92 -7.01
C ALA A 139 14.76 3.66 -5.50
N ALA A 140 13.88 2.75 -5.10
CA ALA A 140 13.71 2.34 -3.69
C ALA A 140 14.98 1.65 -3.14
N VAL A 141 15.62 0.76 -3.92
CA VAL A 141 16.92 0.16 -3.55
C VAL A 141 18.01 1.23 -3.47
N HIS A 142 18.08 2.14 -4.45
CA HIS A 142 19.05 3.24 -4.47
C HIS A 142 18.88 4.19 -3.29
N ALA A 143 17.64 4.42 -2.85
CA ALA A 143 17.33 5.21 -1.65
C ALA A 143 17.54 4.44 -0.32
N GLY A 144 17.87 3.14 -0.37
CA GLY A 144 18.04 2.30 0.83
C GLY A 144 16.74 1.94 1.54
N LEU A 145 15.60 2.06 0.88
CA LEU A 145 14.29 1.75 1.45
C LEU A 145 13.98 0.24 1.43
N ILE A 146 14.51 -0.47 0.44
CA ILE A 146 14.43 -1.92 0.29
C ILE A 146 15.78 -2.46 -0.16
N ASP A 147 15.98 -3.78 -0.07
CA ASP A 147 17.12 -4.47 -0.69
C ASP A 147 16.69 -5.18 -2.00
N ARG A 148 17.63 -5.83 -2.68
CA ARG A 148 17.34 -6.58 -3.92
C ARG A 148 16.58 -7.89 -3.69
N ALA A 149 16.48 -8.36 -2.45
CA ALA A 149 15.65 -9.50 -2.12
C ALA A 149 14.15 -9.13 -2.16
N GLY A 150 13.86 -7.86 -2.37
CA GLY A 150 12.49 -7.33 -2.38
C GLY A 150 11.99 -7.05 -0.97
N GLY A 151 10.73 -6.69 -0.88
CA GLY A 151 10.07 -6.49 0.39
C GLY A 151 9.87 -5.02 0.74
N ARG A 152 9.12 -4.82 1.80
CA ARG A 152 9.03 -3.55 2.51
C ARG A 152 10.17 -3.50 3.49
N SER A 153 10.90 -2.41 3.52
CA SER A 153 11.83 -2.15 4.62
C SER A 153 11.00 -1.91 5.89
N ARG A 154 10.87 -2.96 6.71
CA ARG A 154 10.16 -2.90 7.99
C ARG A 154 10.96 -2.18 9.08
N ASP A 155 12.23 -1.90 8.84
CA ASP A 155 13.14 -1.29 9.82
C ASP A 155 13.34 0.22 9.63
N ALA A 156 12.67 0.85 8.66
CA ALA A 156 12.69 2.30 8.54
C ALA A 156 11.62 2.89 9.47
N PRO A 157 11.99 3.73 10.48
CA PRO A 157 10.99 4.40 11.29
C PRO A 157 10.07 5.22 10.39
N ALA A 158 8.78 5.28 10.70
CA ALA A 158 7.73 5.97 9.92
C ALA A 158 8.07 7.43 9.56
N ALA A 159 9.08 8.01 10.19
CA ALA A 159 9.62 9.34 9.90
C ALA A 159 10.59 9.40 8.69
N ALA A 160 10.94 8.26 8.07
CA ALA A 160 11.92 8.21 6.96
C ALA A 160 11.26 8.18 5.56
N TRP A 161 9.95 8.20 5.48
CA TRP A 161 9.25 8.34 4.19
C TRP A 161 9.29 9.81 3.77
N PRO A 162 9.96 10.16 2.66
CA PRO A 162 9.80 11.50 2.13
C PRO A 162 8.33 11.67 1.68
N THR A 163 7.60 12.49 2.39
CA THR A 163 6.18 12.77 2.18
C THR A 163 5.86 13.52 0.89
N ARG A 164 6.76 13.51 -0.12
CA ARG A 164 6.52 14.18 -1.40
C ARG A 164 7.37 13.61 -2.52
N TRP A 165 6.76 12.87 -3.40
CA TRP A 165 7.16 12.81 -4.79
C TRP A 165 6.66 14.09 -5.47
N ALA A 166 7.42 15.16 -5.37
CA ALA A 166 7.14 16.37 -6.13
C ALA A 166 7.77 16.22 -7.51
N LEU A 167 6.95 16.00 -8.53
CA LEU A 167 7.38 16.16 -9.91
C LEU A 167 7.49 17.67 -10.18
N PRO A 168 8.64 18.23 -10.56
CA PRO A 168 8.67 19.53 -11.19
C PRO A 168 8.01 19.40 -12.57
N ILE A 169 6.92 20.08 -12.77
CA ILE A 169 6.34 20.30 -14.11
C ILE A 169 7.11 21.47 -14.72
N PRO A 170 7.60 21.36 -15.98
CA PRO A 170 8.18 22.48 -16.70
C PRO A 170 7.15 23.56 -16.99
#